data_3525c72bf9c6a57e814c0a3db3864eeb
#
_entry.id   3525c72bf9c6a57e814c0a3db3864eeb
#
_cell.length_a   1.000
_cell.length_b   1.000
_cell.length_c   1.000
_cell.angle_alpha   90.00
_cell.angle_beta   90.00
_cell.angle_gamma   90.00
#
_symmetry.space_group_name_H-M   'P 1'
#
loop_
_entity.id
_entity.type
_entity.pdbx_description
1 polymer ?
#
loop_
_entity_poly.entity_id
_entity_poly.type
_entity_poly.pdbx_seq_one_letter_code
_entity_poly.pdbx_strand_id
1 'polypeptide(L)'
;MKTLKELLRNTPVTALHGDDSAAVAGLVYDSRAVGPGDCFFAVRGTQNDGHDFIPAAVAKGAAAVVCERLPEQTAADVAYVAVPDAAGALADMAAAFYGHPSRELKLVGITGTNGKTTTATLLYDLVRALGYKAGLVSTVVYKVGERIVEATHTTPDPVRLNAMMREMADEGCEYCFMECSSHAIVQQRTRGLHFA
;
A
#
# COMPACT_ATOMS: atom_id res chain seq x y z
N MET A 1 -1.86 -5.06 -16.46
CA MET A 1 -0.78 -4.27 -15.82
C MET A 1 -1.11 -2.81 -16.02
N LYS A 2 -0.83 -1.94 -15.02
CA LYS A 2 -1.05 -0.50 -15.13
C LYS A 2 0.27 0.18 -15.51
N THR A 3 0.18 1.28 -16.26
CA THR A 3 1.33 2.11 -16.57
C THR A 3 1.67 3.04 -15.40
N LEU A 4 2.92 3.48 -15.31
CA LEU A 4 3.35 4.47 -14.31
C LEU A 4 2.48 5.73 -14.36
N LYS A 5 2.15 6.21 -15.56
CA LYS A 5 1.26 7.36 -15.81
C LYS A 5 -0.13 7.18 -15.19
N GLU A 6 -0.71 5.97 -15.29
CA GLU A 6 -2.02 5.68 -14.68
C GLU A 6 -1.96 5.71 -13.16
N LEU A 7 -0.85 5.22 -12.58
CA LEU A 7 -0.65 5.20 -11.14
C LEU A 7 -0.43 6.60 -10.55
N LEU A 8 0.19 7.49 -11.33
CA LEU A 8 0.51 8.86 -10.90
C LEU A 8 -0.69 9.83 -10.95
N ARG A 9 -1.85 9.43 -11.48
CA ARG A 9 -3.00 10.36 -11.72
C ARG A 9 -3.40 11.21 -10.52
N ASN A 10 -3.35 10.64 -9.32
CA ASN A 10 -3.76 11.31 -8.08
C ASN A 10 -2.58 11.53 -7.13
N THR A 11 -1.35 11.36 -7.60
CA THR A 11 -0.14 11.54 -6.82
C THR A 11 0.51 12.87 -7.20
N PRO A 12 0.77 13.77 -6.23
CA PRO A 12 1.51 15.01 -6.51
C PRO A 12 2.92 14.68 -7.02
N VAL A 13 3.24 15.15 -8.23
CA VAL A 13 4.55 14.98 -8.86
C VAL A 13 5.22 16.34 -8.99
N THR A 14 6.49 16.46 -8.56
CA THR A 14 7.28 17.68 -8.68
C THR A 14 8.22 17.66 -9.90
N ALA A 15 8.71 16.48 -10.28
CA ALA A 15 9.49 16.28 -11.50
C ALA A 15 9.36 14.83 -11.99
N LEU A 16 9.52 14.64 -13.30
CA LEU A 16 9.54 13.32 -13.93
C LEU A 16 10.64 13.29 -14.99
N HIS A 17 11.49 12.25 -14.93
CA HIS A 17 12.52 11.94 -15.89
C HIS A 17 12.31 10.53 -16.41
N GLY A 18 12.43 10.32 -17.72
CA GLY A 18 12.22 9.02 -18.37
C GLY A 18 10.78 8.83 -18.86
N ASP A 19 10.44 7.60 -19.23
CA ASP A 19 9.16 7.25 -19.85
C ASP A 19 8.14 6.80 -18.80
N ASP A 20 7.04 7.54 -18.67
CA ASP A 20 5.93 7.22 -17.76
C ASP A 20 4.92 6.20 -18.35
N SER A 21 5.11 5.80 -19.60
CA SER A 21 4.26 4.79 -20.27
C SER A 21 4.63 3.35 -19.90
N ALA A 22 5.79 3.15 -19.21
CA ALA A 22 6.25 1.84 -18.79
C ALA A 22 5.22 1.13 -17.92
N ALA A 23 4.99 -0.16 -18.18
CA ALA A 23 4.14 -1.01 -17.37
C ALA A 23 4.83 -1.33 -16.03
N VAL A 24 4.11 -1.19 -14.93
CA VAL A 24 4.59 -1.48 -13.58
C VAL A 24 4.14 -2.88 -13.17
N ALA A 25 5.11 -3.76 -12.84
CA ALA A 25 4.86 -5.13 -12.42
C ALA A 25 4.41 -5.22 -10.95
N GLY A 26 5.02 -4.42 -10.08
CA GLY A 26 4.74 -4.36 -8.65
C GLY A 26 5.17 -3.05 -8.02
N LEU A 27 4.75 -2.81 -6.78
CA LEU A 27 5.16 -1.67 -5.97
C LEU A 27 6.00 -2.16 -4.79
N VAL A 28 7.21 -1.66 -4.66
CA VAL A 28 8.20 -2.16 -3.68
C VAL A 28 8.91 -1.00 -3.00
N TYR A 29 9.04 -1.04 -1.69
CA TYR A 29 9.81 -0.06 -0.89
C TYR A 29 11.01 -0.70 -0.14
N ASP A 30 11.16 -2.01 -0.21
CA ASP A 30 12.35 -2.73 0.25
C ASP A 30 13.21 -3.11 -0.97
N SER A 31 14.38 -2.50 -1.10
CA SER A 31 15.29 -2.74 -2.24
C SER A 31 15.76 -4.20 -2.37
N ARG A 32 15.63 -4.99 -1.30
CA ARG A 32 15.95 -6.43 -1.32
C ARG A 32 14.93 -7.24 -2.10
N ALA A 33 13.67 -6.79 -2.10
CA ALA A 33 12.54 -7.46 -2.73
C ALA A 33 12.27 -6.99 -4.18
N VAL A 34 13.01 -5.99 -4.67
CA VAL A 34 12.84 -5.49 -6.05
C VAL A 34 13.15 -6.58 -7.08
N GLY A 35 12.25 -6.71 -8.04
CA GLY A 35 12.37 -7.53 -9.24
C GLY A 35 12.23 -6.72 -10.53
N PRO A 36 12.43 -7.36 -11.70
CA PRO A 36 12.30 -6.69 -13.00
C PRO A 36 10.90 -6.11 -13.23
N GLY A 37 10.84 -4.85 -13.63
CA GLY A 37 9.59 -4.15 -13.91
C GLY A 37 8.90 -3.53 -12.69
N ASP A 38 9.44 -3.67 -11.48
CA ASP A 38 8.87 -3.06 -10.29
C ASP A 38 9.07 -1.54 -10.25
N CYS A 39 8.17 -0.85 -9.56
CA CYS A 39 8.33 0.54 -9.15
C CYS A 39 8.86 0.57 -7.71
N PHE A 40 10.09 1.06 -7.54
CA PHE A 40 10.72 1.20 -6.23
C PHE A 40 10.40 2.55 -5.60
N PHE A 41 10.01 2.54 -4.33
CA PHE A 41 9.76 3.75 -3.54
C PHE A 41 10.88 3.99 -2.55
N ALA A 42 11.63 5.06 -2.73
CA ALA A 42 12.69 5.50 -1.83
C ALA A 42 12.11 6.24 -0.62
N VAL A 43 11.42 5.49 0.26
CA VAL A 43 10.80 6.03 1.47
C VAL A 43 11.83 6.23 2.56
N ARG A 44 11.78 7.37 3.26
CA ARG A 44 12.59 7.58 4.47
C ARG A 44 12.03 6.80 5.63
N GLY A 45 12.79 5.84 6.09
CA GLY A 45 12.50 5.09 7.31
C GLY A 45 13.02 5.80 8.57
N THR A 46 12.78 5.20 9.72
CA THR A 46 13.28 5.71 11.01
C THR A 46 14.77 5.47 11.22
N GLN A 47 15.37 4.49 10.55
CA GLN A 47 16.78 4.10 10.70
C GLN A 47 17.58 4.29 9.41
N ASN A 48 16.96 4.17 8.24
CA ASN A 48 17.62 4.23 6.94
C ASN A 48 16.87 5.17 6.01
N ASP A 49 17.59 5.86 5.13
CA ASP A 49 17.02 6.64 4.03
C ASP A 49 16.89 5.72 2.80
N GLY A 50 15.67 5.54 2.28
CA GLY A 50 15.41 4.72 1.09
C GLY A 50 16.16 5.19 -0.15
N HIS A 51 16.57 6.47 -0.19
CA HIS A 51 17.34 7.03 -1.31
C HIS A 51 18.71 6.37 -1.48
N ASP A 52 19.35 5.91 -0.40
CA ASP A 52 20.64 5.21 -0.44
C ASP A 52 20.55 3.87 -1.18
N PHE A 53 19.35 3.32 -1.32
CA PHE A 53 19.13 2.03 -1.97
C PHE A 53 18.66 2.14 -3.44
N ILE A 54 18.51 3.35 -3.98
CA ILE A 54 18.11 3.55 -5.38
C ILE A 54 19.05 2.80 -6.36
N PRO A 55 20.40 2.90 -6.24
CA PRO A 55 21.27 2.17 -7.15
C PRO A 55 21.07 0.65 -7.11
N ALA A 56 20.84 0.10 -5.92
CA ALA A 56 20.59 -1.34 -5.75
C ALA A 56 19.26 -1.78 -6.37
N ALA A 57 18.21 -0.96 -6.25
CA ALA A 57 16.91 -1.22 -6.86
C ALA A 57 16.99 -1.18 -8.39
N VAL A 58 17.68 -0.21 -8.96
CA VAL A 58 17.93 -0.09 -10.41
C VAL A 58 18.71 -1.29 -10.92
N ALA A 59 19.78 -1.70 -10.22
CA ALA A 59 20.59 -2.86 -10.60
C ALA A 59 19.79 -4.18 -10.61
N LYS A 60 18.66 -4.24 -9.87
CA LYS A 60 17.73 -5.39 -9.86
C LYS A 60 16.62 -5.30 -10.90
N GLY A 61 16.61 -4.25 -11.72
CA GLY A 61 15.67 -4.10 -12.82
C GLY A 61 14.39 -3.34 -12.47
N ALA A 62 14.44 -2.43 -11.47
CA ALA A 62 13.34 -1.50 -11.26
C ALA A 62 13.05 -0.72 -12.55
N ALA A 63 11.80 -0.69 -13.00
CA ALA A 63 11.38 0.07 -14.17
C ALA A 63 11.12 1.55 -13.82
N ALA A 64 10.80 1.82 -12.55
CA ALA A 64 10.57 3.17 -12.07
C ALA A 64 11.09 3.34 -10.62
N VAL A 65 11.45 4.57 -10.29
CA VAL A 65 11.84 4.99 -8.93
C VAL A 65 11.01 6.21 -8.54
N VAL A 66 10.32 6.13 -7.41
CA VAL A 66 9.62 7.25 -6.78
C VAL A 66 10.44 7.69 -5.57
N CYS A 67 10.82 8.97 -5.52
CA CYS A 67 11.73 9.51 -4.51
C CYS A 67 11.38 10.97 -4.18
N GLU A 68 11.88 11.49 -3.07
CA GLU A 68 11.70 12.91 -2.71
C GLU A 68 12.80 13.79 -3.33
N ARG A 69 13.94 13.20 -3.63
CA ARG A 69 15.09 13.86 -4.30
C ARG A 69 15.59 12.96 -5.43
N LEU A 70 15.68 13.51 -6.62
CA LEU A 70 16.25 12.78 -7.75
C LEU A 70 17.72 12.46 -7.48
N PRO A 71 18.19 11.25 -7.86
CA PRO A 71 19.62 10.92 -7.78
C PRO A 71 20.40 11.76 -8.80
N GLU A 72 21.69 12.03 -8.51
CA GLU A 72 22.58 12.73 -9.43
C GLU A 72 22.81 11.97 -10.75
N GLN A 73 22.79 10.64 -10.68
CA GLN A 73 22.95 9.76 -11.83
C GLN A 73 21.68 8.97 -12.06
N THR A 74 21.16 9.01 -13.28
CA THR A 74 19.96 8.30 -13.71
C THR A 74 20.30 7.28 -14.80
N ALA A 75 19.70 6.10 -14.76
CA ALA A 75 19.76 5.13 -15.84
C ALA A 75 18.74 5.51 -16.93
N ALA A 76 19.09 5.34 -18.20
CA ALA A 76 18.27 5.80 -19.32
C ALA A 76 16.97 4.98 -19.51
N ASP A 77 16.94 3.75 -19.01
CA ASP A 77 15.84 2.80 -19.10
C ASP A 77 14.93 2.78 -17.86
N VAL A 78 15.16 3.67 -16.91
CA VAL A 78 14.38 3.79 -15.66
C VAL A 78 13.67 5.13 -15.59
N ALA A 79 12.39 5.13 -15.26
CA ALA A 79 11.65 6.36 -14.98
C ALA A 79 11.89 6.82 -13.54
N TYR A 80 12.20 8.10 -13.35
CA TYR A 80 12.38 8.69 -12.02
C TYR A 80 11.32 9.74 -11.77
N VAL A 81 10.61 9.60 -10.67
CA VAL A 81 9.50 10.48 -10.27
C VAL A 81 9.86 11.14 -8.94
N ALA A 82 10.01 12.44 -8.96
CA ALA A 82 10.14 13.21 -7.73
C ALA A 82 8.77 13.60 -7.18
N VAL A 83 8.58 13.36 -5.89
CA VAL A 83 7.33 13.64 -5.16
C VAL A 83 7.65 14.39 -3.87
N PRO A 84 6.72 15.19 -3.32
CA PRO A 84 6.95 15.89 -2.05
C PRO A 84 7.02 14.94 -0.84
N ASP A 85 6.45 13.72 -0.98
CA ASP A 85 6.31 12.74 0.10
C ASP A 85 6.23 11.33 -0.51
N ALA A 86 7.30 10.56 -0.37
CA ALA A 86 7.40 9.22 -0.95
C ALA A 86 6.50 8.20 -0.23
N ALA A 87 6.25 8.36 1.07
CA ALA A 87 5.36 7.47 1.82
C ALA A 87 3.90 7.67 1.41
N GLY A 88 3.48 8.94 1.26
CA GLY A 88 2.16 9.28 0.74
C GLY A 88 1.97 8.83 -0.70
N ALA A 89 2.98 9.01 -1.55
CA ALA A 89 2.95 8.53 -2.93
C ALA A 89 2.80 7.01 -3.01
N LEU A 90 3.51 6.25 -2.15
CA LEU A 90 3.35 4.80 -2.05
C LEU A 90 1.91 4.41 -1.74
N ALA A 91 1.28 5.09 -0.78
CA ALA A 91 -0.10 4.79 -0.38
C ALA A 91 -1.11 5.11 -1.49
N ASP A 92 -1.01 6.29 -2.12
CA ASP A 92 -1.89 6.71 -3.22
C ASP A 92 -1.74 5.77 -4.43
N MET A 93 -0.48 5.45 -4.80
CA MET A 93 -0.20 4.54 -5.91
C MET A 93 -0.58 3.09 -5.61
N ALA A 94 -0.46 2.61 -4.35
CA ALA A 94 -0.94 1.30 -3.95
C ALA A 94 -2.45 1.19 -4.11
N ALA A 95 -3.21 2.18 -3.65
CA ALA A 95 -4.65 2.22 -3.85
C ALA A 95 -5.01 2.19 -5.34
N ALA A 96 -4.31 2.98 -6.17
CA ALA A 96 -4.51 2.98 -7.61
C ALA A 96 -4.13 1.65 -8.27
N PHE A 97 -3.00 1.04 -7.87
CA PHE A 97 -2.51 -0.22 -8.42
C PHE A 97 -3.52 -1.35 -8.25
N TYR A 98 -4.13 -1.45 -7.07
CA TYR A 98 -5.16 -2.45 -6.75
C TYR A 98 -6.59 -2.01 -7.12
N GLY A 99 -6.79 -0.87 -7.79
CA GLY A 99 -8.09 -0.43 -8.30
C GLY A 99 -9.00 0.17 -7.23
N HIS A 100 -8.42 0.76 -6.17
CA HIS A 100 -9.15 1.40 -5.06
C HIS A 100 -10.13 0.45 -4.34
N PRO A 101 -9.70 -0.73 -3.87
CA PRO A 101 -10.59 -1.76 -3.35
C PRO A 101 -11.38 -1.32 -2.12
N SER A 102 -10.87 -0.36 -1.35
CA SER A 102 -11.58 0.21 -0.20
C SER A 102 -12.89 0.93 -0.55
N ARG A 103 -13.11 1.27 -1.83
CA ARG A 103 -14.37 1.86 -2.32
C ARG A 103 -15.44 0.80 -2.64
N GLU A 104 -15.03 -0.45 -2.78
CA GLU A 104 -15.91 -1.58 -3.05
C GLU A 104 -16.36 -2.27 -1.76
N LEU A 105 -15.73 -1.94 -0.64
CA LEU A 105 -15.99 -2.47 0.69
C LEU A 105 -16.58 -1.37 1.59
N LYS A 106 -17.44 -1.75 2.54
CA LYS A 106 -17.78 -0.92 3.69
C LYS A 106 -16.63 -1.03 4.69
N LEU A 107 -15.61 -0.20 4.50
CA LEU A 107 -14.39 -0.22 5.32
C LEU A 107 -14.62 0.54 6.61
N VAL A 108 -14.48 -0.14 7.74
CA VAL A 108 -14.60 0.44 9.08
C VAL A 108 -13.24 0.42 9.77
N GLY A 109 -12.69 1.61 10.04
CA GLY A 109 -11.43 1.78 10.77
C GLY A 109 -11.66 1.96 12.26
N ILE A 110 -10.97 1.18 13.08
CA ILE A 110 -11.01 1.24 14.54
C ILE A 110 -9.70 1.78 15.07
N THR A 111 -9.72 2.93 15.75
CA THR A 111 -8.56 3.51 16.42
C THR A 111 -8.83 3.72 17.89
N GLY A 112 -7.81 3.97 18.69
CA GLY A 112 -7.90 4.17 20.13
C GLY A 112 -6.72 3.56 20.88
N THR A 113 -6.58 3.87 22.17
CA THR A 113 -5.51 3.33 23.00
C THR A 113 -5.75 1.85 23.30
N ASN A 114 -6.98 1.48 23.68
CA ASN A 114 -7.37 0.12 24.05
C ASN A 114 -8.64 -0.30 23.29
N GLY A 115 -8.90 -1.60 23.23
CA GLY A 115 -10.13 -2.18 22.71
C GLY A 115 -10.22 -2.31 21.19
N LYS A 116 -9.25 -1.85 20.43
CA LYS A 116 -9.26 -1.93 18.95
C LYS A 116 -9.51 -3.34 18.44
N THR A 117 -8.68 -4.30 18.87
CA THR A 117 -8.77 -5.70 18.46
C THR A 117 -10.12 -6.32 18.84
N THR A 118 -10.56 -6.09 20.07
CA THR A 118 -11.86 -6.60 20.56
C THR A 118 -13.00 -6.03 19.73
N THR A 119 -13.03 -4.71 19.51
CA THR A 119 -14.10 -4.05 18.74
C THR A 119 -14.11 -4.53 17.29
N ALA A 120 -12.93 -4.58 16.63
CA ALA A 120 -12.83 -5.04 15.25
C ALA A 120 -13.32 -6.50 15.11
N THR A 121 -12.90 -7.36 16.03
CA THR A 121 -13.29 -8.78 16.02
C THR A 121 -14.79 -8.96 16.28
N LEU A 122 -15.35 -8.28 17.28
CA LEU A 122 -16.78 -8.37 17.59
C LEU A 122 -17.65 -7.88 16.44
N LEU A 123 -17.28 -6.77 15.78
CA LEU A 123 -18.00 -6.27 14.60
C LEU A 123 -17.90 -7.25 13.43
N TYR A 124 -16.71 -7.82 13.19
CA TYR A 124 -16.52 -8.86 12.19
C TYR A 124 -17.42 -10.07 12.48
N ASP A 125 -17.40 -10.61 13.70
CA ASP A 125 -18.19 -11.78 14.09
C ASP A 125 -19.69 -11.49 14.00
N LEU A 126 -20.14 -10.31 14.42
CA LEU A 126 -21.55 -9.88 14.31
C LEU A 126 -22.00 -9.87 12.84
N VAL A 127 -21.23 -9.25 11.95
CA VAL A 127 -21.60 -9.13 10.53
C VAL A 127 -21.59 -10.51 9.87
N ARG A 128 -20.65 -11.37 10.23
CA ARG A 128 -20.61 -12.78 9.77
C ARG A 128 -21.83 -13.56 10.28
N ALA A 129 -22.24 -13.38 11.54
CA ALA A 129 -23.44 -14.02 12.10
C ALA A 129 -24.74 -13.56 11.41
N LEU A 130 -24.76 -12.33 10.87
CA LEU A 130 -25.86 -11.81 10.07
C LEU A 130 -25.85 -12.32 8.61
N GLY A 131 -24.89 -13.17 8.23
CA GLY A 131 -24.81 -13.80 6.91
C GLY A 131 -24.00 -13.02 5.86
N TYR A 132 -23.37 -11.92 6.21
CA TYR A 132 -22.53 -11.15 5.29
C TYR A 132 -21.11 -11.72 5.21
N LYS A 133 -20.47 -11.58 4.06
CA LYS A 133 -19.04 -11.82 3.94
C LYS A 133 -18.26 -10.59 4.42
N ALA A 134 -17.22 -10.82 5.21
CA ALA A 134 -16.41 -9.74 5.78
C ALA A 134 -14.92 -10.12 5.83
N GLY A 135 -14.07 -9.08 5.83
CA GLY A 135 -12.65 -9.15 6.11
C GLY A 135 -12.32 -8.56 7.48
N LEU A 136 -11.18 -8.97 8.03
CA LEU A 136 -10.64 -8.47 9.29
C LEU A 136 -9.14 -8.20 9.14
N VAL A 137 -8.70 -7.01 9.56
CA VAL A 137 -7.28 -6.64 9.67
C VAL A 137 -7.02 -6.24 11.11
N SER A 138 -6.37 -7.11 11.87
CA SER A 138 -6.13 -6.89 13.31
C SER A 138 -4.69 -7.16 13.72
N THR A 139 -4.36 -6.86 14.95
CA THR A 139 -3.03 -7.15 15.54
C THR A 139 -2.74 -8.64 15.60
N VAL A 140 -3.77 -9.46 15.75
CA VAL A 140 -3.64 -10.91 15.99
C VAL A 140 -3.71 -11.70 14.69
N VAL A 141 -4.62 -11.33 13.78
CA VAL A 141 -4.93 -12.13 12.60
C VAL A 141 -5.49 -11.24 11.48
N TYR A 142 -5.21 -11.61 10.24
CA TYR A 142 -5.94 -11.10 9.08
C TYR A 142 -6.87 -12.20 8.57
N LYS A 143 -8.13 -11.83 8.26
CA LYS A 143 -9.11 -12.72 7.66
C LYS A 143 -9.54 -12.13 6.32
N VAL A 144 -9.34 -12.88 5.25
CA VAL A 144 -9.72 -12.54 3.89
C VAL A 144 -10.71 -13.61 3.44
N GLY A 145 -12.01 -13.28 3.43
CA GLY A 145 -13.05 -14.28 3.25
C GLY A 145 -12.94 -15.40 4.30
N GLU A 146 -12.72 -16.63 3.84
CA GLU A 146 -12.52 -17.80 4.72
C GLU A 146 -11.02 -18.03 5.05
N ARG A 147 -10.10 -17.35 4.39
CA ARG A 147 -8.67 -17.54 4.60
C ARG A 147 -8.19 -16.75 5.81
N ILE A 148 -7.46 -17.43 6.68
CA ILE A 148 -6.82 -16.84 7.86
C ILE A 148 -5.32 -16.70 7.58
N VAL A 149 -4.78 -15.51 7.81
CA VAL A 149 -3.36 -15.19 7.62
C VAL A 149 -2.82 -14.62 8.93
N GLU A 150 -1.66 -15.09 9.34
CA GLU A 150 -0.98 -14.57 10.54
C GLU A 150 -0.65 -13.07 10.36
N ALA A 151 -0.97 -12.29 11.39
CA ALA A 151 -0.70 -10.87 11.38
C ALA A 151 0.79 -10.58 11.64
N THR A 152 1.40 -9.77 10.80
CA THR A 152 2.77 -9.29 11.01
C THR A 152 2.81 -7.90 11.65
N HIS A 153 1.74 -7.13 11.50
CA HIS A 153 1.59 -5.77 12.02
C HIS A 153 0.11 -5.52 12.31
N THR A 154 -0.19 -4.65 13.27
CA THR A 154 -1.56 -4.20 13.55
C THR A 154 -2.24 -3.61 12.30
N THR A 155 -1.51 -2.80 11.57
CA THR A 155 -1.91 -2.22 10.28
C THR A 155 -0.77 -2.48 9.30
N PRO A 156 -0.96 -3.28 8.25
CA PRO A 156 0.05 -3.54 7.22
C PRO A 156 0.53 -2.28 6.51
N ASP A 157 1.59 -2.41 5.74
CA ASP A 157 1.99 -1.39 4.78
C ASP A 157 0.92 -1.19 3.68
N PRO A 158 0.95 -0.04 2.96
CA PRO A 158 -0.11 0.29 2.00
C PRO A 158 -0.25 -0.72 0.85
N VAL A 159 0.85 -1.32 0.40
CA VAL A 159 0.82 -2.29 -0.70
C VAL A 159 0.10 -3.56 -0.28
N ARG A 160 0.53 -4.15 0.85
CA ARG A 160 -0.09 -5.35 1.42
C ARG A 160 -1.55 -5.11 1.79
N LEU A 161 -1.86 -3.94 2.38
CA LEU A 161 -3.21 -3.60 2.81
C LEU A 161 -4.18 -3.52 1.62
N ASN A 162 -3.80 -2.83 0.55
CA ASN A 162 -4.62 -2.74 -0.65
C ASN A 162 -4.72 -4.09 -1.39
N ALA A 163 -3.65 -4.89 -1.42
CA ALA A 163 -3.69 -6.25 -1.97
C ALA A 163 -4.73 -7.12 -1.25
N MET A 164 -4.71 -7.12 0.09
CA MET A 164 -5.68 -7.87 0.90
C MET A 164 -7.10 -7.38 0.69
N MET A 165 -7.33 -6.06 0.61
CA MET A 165 -8.65 -5.50 0.32
C MET A 165 -9.14 -5.87 -1.07
N ARG A 166 -8.22 -5.96 -2.07
CA ARG A 166 -8.58 -6.43 -3.41
C ARG A 166 -9.05 -7.88 -3.37
N GLU A 167 -8.30 -8.76 -2.68
CA GLU A 167 -8.71 -10.15 -2.49
C GLU A 167 -10.08 -10.23 -1.77
N MET A 168 -10.30 -9.44 -0.71
CA MET A 168 -11.60 -9.40 -0.01
C MET A 168 -12.74 -9.02 -0.97
N ALA A 169 -12.55 -8.00 -1.80
CA ALA A 169 -13.56 -7.57 -2.76
C ALA A 169 -13.80 -8.63 -3.84
N ASP A 170 -12.75 -9.26 -4.34
CA ASP A 170 -12.85 -10.33 -5.36
C ASP A 170 -13.55 -11.58 -4.82
N GLU A 171 -13.41 -11.88 -3.52
CA GLU A 171 -14.15 -12.94 -2.83
C GLU A 171 -15.60 -12.55 -2.48
N GLY A 172 -16.00 -11.31 -2.77
CA GLY A 172 -17.34 -10.80 -2.52
C GLY A 172 -17.59 -10.40 -1.07
N CYS A 173 -16.56 -10.00 -0.32
CA CYS A 173 -16.75 -9.37 0.97
C CYS A 173 -17.44 -8.02 0.80
N GLU A 174 -18.42 -7.73 1.66
CA GLU A 174 -19.11 -6.45 1.69
C GLU A 174 -18.52 -5.49 2.73
N TYR A 175 -17.92 -6.05 3.78
CA TYR A 175 -17.37 -5.31 4.92
C TYR A 175 -15.90 -5.66 5.11
N CYS A 176 -15.14 -4.66 5.62
CA CYS A 176 -13.80 -4.87 6.15
C CYS A 176 -13.67 -4.08 7.45
N PHE A 177 -13.30 -4.75 8.52
CA PHE A 177 -13.01 -4.14 9.83
C PHE A 177 -11.50 -4.13 10.02
N MET A 178 -10.91 -2.94 10.27
CA MET A 178 -9.47 -2.85 10.43
C MET A 178 -9.06 -2.00 11.63
N GLU A 179 -8.03 -2.45 12.32
CA GLU A 179 -7.35 -1.65 13.31
C GLU A 179 -6.45 -0.60 12.64
N CYS A 180 -6.63 0.66 13.00
CA CYS A 180 -5.77 1.77 12.59
C CYS A 180 -4.89 2.17 13.78
N SER A 181 -3.63 1.74 13.78
CA SER A 181 -2.68 2.16 14.83
C SER A 181 -2.22 3.61 14.61
N SER A 182 -1.85 4.31 15.69
CA SER A 182 -1.31 5.66 15.61
C SER A 182 -0.05 5.73 14.73
N HIS A 183 0.82 4.73 14.81
CA HIS A 183 1.98 4.62 13.93
C HIS A 183 1.60 4.50 12.45
N ALA A 184 0.57 3.71 12.15
CA ALA A 184 0.09 3.56 10.77
C ALA A 184 -0.47 4.88 10.21
N ILE A 185 -1.15 5.66 11.03
CA ILE A 185 -1.67 6.98 10.64
C ILE A 185 -0.51 7.94 10.36
N VAL A 186 0.45 8.05 11.28
CA VAL A 186 1.64 8.90 11.11
C VAL A 186 2.47 8.49 9.89
N GLN A 187 2.60 7.18 9.63
CA GLN A 187 3.30 6.64 8.47
C GLN A 187 2.43 6.59 7.20
N GLN A 188 1.26 7.23 7.21
CA GLN A 188 0.34 7.34 6.07
C GLN A 188 -0.11 5.99 5.49
N ARG A 189 -0.03 4.88 6.24
CA ARG A 189 -0.41 3.54 5.75
C ARG A 189 -1.90 3.43 5.38
N THR A 190 -2.73 4.31 5.95
CA THR A 190 -4.17 4.39 5.68
C THR A 190 -4.56 5.45 4.66
N ARG A 191 -3.57 6.17 4.10
CA ARG A 191 -3.81 7.18 3.07
C ARG A 191 -4.34 6.52 1.79
N GLY A 192 -5.23 7.22 1.07
CA GLY A 192 -5.85 6.70 -0.14
C GLY A 192 -6.99 5.70 0.10
N LEU A 193 -7.24 5.28 1.35
CA LEU A 193 -8.38 4.44 1.71
C LEU A 193 -9.66 5.27 1.87
N HIS A 194 -10.79 4.66 1.51
CA HIS A 194 -12.12 5.22 1.70
C HIS A 194 -12.81 4.47 2.84
N PHE A 195 -13.03 5.16 3.95
CA PHE A 195 -13.78 4.64 5.09
C PHE A 195 -15.27 5.00 4.96
N ALA A 196 -16.14 4.07 5.40
CA ALA A 196 -17.59 4.20 5.38
C ALA A 196 -18.09 5.19 6.46
#